data_467a8b0f978a3288d2ddb3cb10a5ebb5
#
_entry.id   467a8b0f978a3288d2ddb3cb10a5ebb5
#
_cell.length_a   1.000
_cell.length_b   1.000
_cell.length_c   1.000
_cell.angle_alpha   90.00
_cell.angle_beta   90.00
_cell.angle_gamma   90.00
#
_symmetry.space_group_name_H-M   'P 1'
#
loop_
_entity.id
_entity.type
_entity.pdbx_description
1 polymer ?
#
loop_
_entity_poly.entity_id
_entity_poly.type
_entity_poly.pdbx_seq_one_letter_code
_entity_poly.pdbx_strand_id
1 'polypeptide(L)'
;MNWQLSSSSDRIALDIVDGTGVCKGHGPHYSRRTPGSKTFTGVGQEIVLVTQCGRAVWACVYQRTPCALGTGISRGRDGRTDSKPRYLWRNMMFRNLGAGLSSDLIKDALKMTYFHWVLRYGSLPSERLRTEIDIRRIKSTNPGFCYIKAGWERGIIRNFKLFLWAPDLPLAAEATASRHYLK
;
A
#
# COMPACT_ATOMS: atom_id res chain seq x y z
N MET A 1 -7.57 -4.64 17.75
CA MET A 1 -6.94 -4.39 16.44
C MET A 1 -6.71 -5.72 15.75
N ASN A 2 -7.21 -5.91 14.54
CA ASN A 2 -7.33 -7.24 13.94
C ASN A 2 -6.29 -7.54 12.84
N TRP A 3 -5.22 -6.71 12.72
CA TRP A 3 -4.16 -6.89 11.74
C TRP A 3 -3.00 -7.72 12.30
N GLN A 4 -2.46 -8.60 11.48
CA GLN A 4 -1.25 -9.39 11.74
C GLN A 4 -0.25 -9.16 10.64
N LEU A 5 1.04 -9.12 11.01
CA LEU A 5 2.13 -9.05 10.04
C LEU A 5 2.17 -10.33 9.21
N SER A 6 2.34 -10.17 7.91
CA SER A 6 2.34 -11.25 6.92
C SER A 6 3.42 -10.99 5.86
N SER A 7 3.37 -11.68 4.75
CA SER A 7 4.23 -11.47 3.59
C SER A 7 3.44 -11.50 2.29
N SER A 8 4.01 -10.95 1.22
CA SER A 8 3.39 -10.96 -0.10
C SER A 8 3.31 -12.35 -0.75
N SER A 9 3.98 -13.34 -0.16
CA SER A 9 3.92 -14.76 -0.55
C SER A 9 3.07 -15.62 0.38
N ASP A 10 2.53 -15.04 1.45
CA ASP A 10 1.67 -15.73 2.40
C ASP A 10 0.41 -16.23 1.71
N ARG A 11 0.01 -17.49 2.01
CA ARG A 11 -1.13 -18.13 1.37
C ARG A 11 -2.44 -17.39 1.60
N ILE A 12 -2.68 -16.92 2.83
CA ILE A 12 -3.92 -16.21 3.15
C ILE A 12 -3.96 -14.88 2.41
N ALA A 13 -2.82 -14.14 2.38
CA ALA A 13 -2.72 -12.90 1.64
C ALA A 13 -2.97 -13.11 0.13
N LEU A 14 -2.40 -14.16 -0.45
CA LEU A 14 -2.60 -14.53 -1.85
C LEU A 14 -4.05 -14.92 -2.13
N ASP A 15 -4.67 -15.71 -1.28
CA ASP A 15 -6.07 -16.11 -1.43
C ASP A 15 -7.01 -14.90 -1.40
N ILE A 16 -6.74 -13.92 -0.53
CA ILE A 16 -7.51 -12.67 -0.52
C ILE A 16 -7.30 -11.91 -1.83
N VAL A 17 -6.06 -11.77 -2.31
CA VAL A 17 -5.74 -11.02 -3.54
C VAL A 17 -6.34 -11.69 -4.78
N ASP A 18 -6.20 -12.98 -4.89
CA ASP A 18 -6.64 -13.76 -6.07
C ASP A 18 -8.14 -14.12 -6.03
N GLY A 19 -8.79 -14.03 -4.87
CA GLY A 19 -10.17 -14.48 -4.69
C GLY A 19 -10.28 -16.00 -4.71
N THR A 20 -9.29 -16.68 -4.15
CA THR A 20 -9.20 -18.14 -4.08
C THR A 20 -9.34 -18.66 -2.64
N GLY A 21 -9.24 -19.94 -2.42
CA GLY A 21 -9.33 -20.54 -1.09
C GLY A 21 -10.61 -20.12 -0.36
N VAL A 22 -10.46 -19.64 0.85
CA VAL A 22 -11.57 -19.14 1.70
C VAL A 22 -12.28 -17.90 1.13
N CYS A 23 -11.67 -17.22 0.18
CA CYS A 23 -12.18 -16.03 -0.50
C CYS A 23 -12.83 -16.35 -1.86
N LYS A 24 -13.03 -17.62 -2.16
CA LYS A 24 -13.68 -18.09 -3.41
C LYS A 24 -15.06 -17.45 -3.57
N GLY A 25 -15.34 -16.97 -4.78
CA GLY A 25 -16.59 -16.27 -5.09
C GLY A 25 -16.49 -14.74 -5.14
N HIS A 26 -15.44 -14.15 -4.58
CA HIS A 26 -15.23 -12.69 -4.65
C HIS A 26 -14.48 -12.22 -5.91
N GLY A 27 -13.98 -13.16 -6.72
CA GLY A 27 -13.13 -12.85 -7.88
C GLY A 27 -11.77 -12.26 -7.49
N PRO A 28 -10.83 -12.10 -8.42
CA PRO A 28 -9.55 -11.49 -8.15
C PRO A 28 -9.65 -9.96 -7.98
N HIS A 29 -8.72 -9.41 -7.20
CA HIS A 29 -8.56 -7.95 -7.13
C HIS A 29 -8.10 -7.40 -8.50
N TYR A 30 -8.53 -6.20 -8.87
CA TYR A 30 -8.16 -5.59 -10.16
C TYR A 30 -6.64 -5.37 -10.32
N SER A 31 -5.91 -5.18 -9.22
CA SER A 31 -4.44 -5.10 -9.18
C SER A 31 -3.80 -6.45 -8.82
N ARG A 32 -4.43 -7.54 -9.25
CA ARG A 32 -3.90 -8.88 -8.99
C ARG A 32 -2.47 -9.03 -9.49
N ARG A 33 -1.75 -9.95 -8.88
CA ARG A 33 -0.41 -10.33 -9.31
C ARG A 33 -0.40 -10.87 -10.74
N THR A 34 0.75 -10.79 -11.41
CA THR A 34 0.96 -11.47 -12.68
C THR A 34 0.81 -12.99 -12.49
N PRO A 35 0.09 -13.69 -13.40
CA PRO A 35 -0.01 -15.15 -13.33
C PRO A 35 1.38 -15.80 -13.22
N GLY A 36 1.53 -16.77 -12.32
CA GLY A 36 2.81 -17.44 -12.04
C GLY A 36 3.74 -16.71 -11.06
N SER A 37 3.48 -15.45 -10.72
CA SER A 37 4.24 -14.76 -9.69
C SER A 37 3.99 -15.39 -8.31
N LYS A 38 5.06 -15.54 -7.51
CA LYS A 38 4.97 -16.04 -6.13
C LYS A 38 4.53 -14.97 -5.14
N THR A 39 4.59 -13.68 -5.51
CA THR A 39 4.25 -12.53 -4.67
C THR A 39 3.32 -11.59 -5.42
N PHE A 40 2.56 -10.77 -4.70
CA PHE A 40 1.72 -9.72 -5.30
C PHE A 40 2.32 -8.31 -5.14
N THR A 41 3.42 -8.18 -4.41
CA THR A 41 4.22 -6.96 -4.34
C THR A 41 5.41 -7.05 -5.29
N GLY A 42 5.96 -5.91 -5.69
CA GLY A 42 7.20 -5.87 -6.45
C GLY A 42 8.43 -5.94 -5.55
N VAL A 43 9.61 -5.81 -6.16
CA VAL A 43 10.89 -5.73 -5.42
C VAL A 43 10.94 -4.44 -4.62
N GLY A 44 11.31 -4.54 -3.33
CA GLY A 44 11.43 -3.40 -2.43
C GLY A 44 11.31 -3.80 -0.97
N GLN A 45 11.35 -2.81 -0.08
CA GLN A 45 11.00 -2.99 1.32
C GLN A 45 9.47 -3.02 1.43
N GLU A 46 8.91 -3.98 2.16
CA GLU A 46 7.47 -4.13 2.24
C GLU A 46 6.96 -4.34 3.67
N ILE A 47 5.75 -3.90 3.93
CA ILE A 47 4.92 -4.31 5.05
C ILE A 47 3.61 -4.85 4.48
N VAL A 48 3.32 -6.09 4.78
CA VAL A 48 2.06 -6.76 4.43
C VAL A 48 1.33 -7.11 5.71
N LEU A 49 0.04 -6.80 5.75
CA LEU A 49 -0.84 -7.07 6.88
C LEU A 49 -2.05 -7.85 6.38
N VAL A 50 -2.48 -8.83 7.17
CA VAL A 50 -3.71 -9.60 6.95
C VAL A 50 -4.54 -9.55 8.22
N THR A 51 -5.86 -9.45 8.10
CA THR A 51 -6.73 -9.52 9.27
C THR A 51 -6.80 -10.95 9.81
N GLN A 52 -6.96 -11.11 11.13
CA GLN A 52 -7.09 -12.42 11.78
C GLN A 52 -8.20 -13.29 11.18
N CYS A 53 -9.28 -12.68 10.71
CA CYS A 53 -10.37 -13.38 10.05
C CYS A 53 -10.06 -13.79 8.60
N GLY A 54 -8.89 -13.44 8.05
CA GLY A 54 -8.49 -13.76 6.68
C GLY A 54 -9.34 -13.08 5.60
N ARG A 55 -9.99 -11.94 5.89
CA ARG A 55 -10.90 -11.27 4.95
C ARG A 55 -10.43 -9.90 4.48
N ALA A 56 -9.31 -9.40 4.99
CA ALA A 56 -8.71 -8.18 4.45
C ALA A 56 -7.20 -8.29 4.36
N VAL A 57 -6.64 -7.63 3.35
CA VAL A 57 -5.21 -7.53 3.12
C VAL A 57 -4.84 -6.08 2.86
N TRP A 58 -3.69 -5.69 3.38
CA TRP A 58 -3.07 -4.40 3.19
C TRP A 58 -1.60 -4.61 2.85
N ALA A 59 -1.06 -3.89 1.85
CA ALA A 59 0.37 -3.95 1.55
C ALA A 59 0.92 -2.59 1.15
N CYS A 60 2.02 -2.21 1.80
CA CYS A 60 2.81 -1.04 1.47
C CYS A 60 4.19 -1.45 1.02
N VAL A 61 4.72 -0.77 0.00
CA VAL A 61 6.03 -1.04 -0.58
C VAL A 61 6.79 0.26 -0.75
N TYR A 62 8.06 0.26 -0.35
CA TYR A 62 9.03 1.28 -0.68
C TYR A 62 10.01 0.71 -1.68
N GLN A 63 10.00 1.24 -2.88
CA GLN A 63 10.80 0.72 -3.97
C GLN A 63 11.45 1.85 -4.74
N ARG A 64 12.61 1.54 -5.28
CA ARG A 64 13.22 2.35 -6.32
C ARG A 64 12.34 2.24 -7.56
N THR A 65 11.77 3.35 -8.01
CA THR A 65 11.17 3.36 -9.35
C THR A 65 12.29 3.07 -10.33
N PRO A 66 12.13 2.09 -11.24
CA PRO A 66 13.04 2.01 -12.35
C PRO A 66 12.99 3.41 -13.01
N CYS A 67 14.07 4.16 -12.95
CA CYS A 67 14.34 5.09 -14.02
C CYS A 67 14.10 4.26 -15.26
N ALA A 68 13.15 4.64 -16.10
CA ALA A 68 12.71 3.83 -17.21
C ALA A 68 13.93 3.17 -17.85
N LEU A 69 14.15 1.91 -17.49
CA LEU A 69 15.22 1.12 -18.07
C LEU A 69 14.83 0.95 -19.53
N GLY A 70 15.35 1.85 -20.35
CA GLY A 70 15.48 1.64 -21.79
C GLY A 70 14.31 1.93 -22.71
N THR A 71 13.10 2.33 -22.27
CA THR A 71 12.00 2.56 -23.21
C THR A 71 11.11 3.77 -22.93
N GLY A 72 11.58 4.70 -22.16
CA GLY A 72 10.80 5.89 -21.89
C GLY A 72 11.58 6.89 -21.07
N ILE A 73 12.47 7.59 -21.73
CA ILE A 73 12.98 8.86 -21.23
C ILE A 73 11.72 9.71 -20.98
N SER A 74 11.25 9.82 -19.74
CA SER A 74 10.35 10.90 -19.41
C SER A 74 11.20 12.17 -19.50
N ARG A 75 11.28 12.69 -20.71
CA ARG A 75 11.81 14.02 -20.95
C ARG A 75 10.96 14.94 -20.11
N GLY A 76 11.55 15.51 -19.06
CA GLY A 76 10.97 16.67 -18.44
C GLY A 76 10.64 17.68 -19.54
N ARG A 77 9.70 18.56 -19.32
CA ARG A 77 9.34 19.63 -20.26
C ARG A 77 10.56 20.46 -20.72
N ASP A 78 11.66 20.36 -19.98
CA ASP A 78 12.95 21.02 -20.20
C ASP A 78 14.01 20.15 -20.90
N GLY A 79 13.65 18.95 -21.37
CA GLY A 79 14.56 18.06 -22.08
C GLY A 79 15.66 17.44 -21.21
N ARG A 80 15.72 17.71 -19.93
CA ARG A 80 16.71 17.13 -19.01
C ARG A 80 16.31 15.76 -18.57
N THR A 81 17.18 14.78 -18.76
CA THR A 81 17.07 13.44 -18.19
C THR A 81 17.42 13.52 -16.71
N ASP A 82 16.41 13.48 -15.85
CA ASP A 82 16.61 13.40 -14.41
C ASP A 82 17.18 12.01 -14.10
N SER A 83 18.49 11.92 -14.00
CA SER A 83 19.21 10.65 -13.79
C SER A 83 19.16 10.16 -12.35
N LYS A 84 18.51 10.90 -11.43
CA LYS A 84 18.41 10.51 -10.04
C LYS A 84 17.36 9.42 -9.85
N PRO A 85 17.70 8.31 -9.16
CA PRO A 85 16.73 7.29 -8.82
C PRO A 85 15.63 7.93 -7.97
N ARG A 86 14.38 7.76 -8.40
CA ARG A 86 13.23 8.17 -7.61
C ARG A 86 12.78 7.00 -6.77
N TYR A 87 12.60 7.23 -5.50
CA TYR A 87 11.98 6.28 -4.60
C TYR A 87 10.48 6.56 -4.49
N LEU A 88 9.72 5.53 -4.22
CA LEU A 88 8.28 5.62 -4.13
C LEU A 88 7.79 4.76 -2.97
N TRP A 89 7.16 5.39 -2.00
CA TRP A 89 6.46 4.71 -0.93
C TRP A 89 4.97 4.67 -1.23
N ARG A 90 4.44 3.47 -1.43
CA ARG A 90 3.04 3.34 -1.84
C ARG A 90 2.31 2.21 -1.13
N ASN A 91 1.05 2.43 -0.84
CA ASN A 91 0.10 1.36 -0.59
C ASN A 91 -0.30 0.77 -1.94
N MET A 92 0.14 -0.45 -2.21
CA MET A 92 -0.13 -1.15 -3.46
C MET A 92 -1.42 -1.91 -3.45
N MET A 93 -1.83 -2.36 -2.27
CA MET A 93 -2.96 -3.25 -2.12
C MET A 93 -3.73 -2.90 -0.85
N PHE A 94 -5.02 -2.71 -1.01
CA PHE A 94 -6.01 -2.81 0.05
C PHE A 94 -7.22 -3.53 -0.51
N ARG A 95 -7.55 -4.65 0.10
CA ARG A 95 -8.75 -5.38 -0.22
C ARG A 95 -9.46 -5.77 1.07
N ASN A 96 -10.76 -5.52 1.12
CA ASN A 96 -11.63 -5.85 2.23
C ASN A 96 -12.82 -6.69 1.72
N LEU A 97 -12.94 -7.89 2.21
CA LEU A 97 -13.98 -8.88 1.89
C LEU A 97 -14.94 -9.07 3.09
N GLY A 98 -15.26 -7.97 3.78
CA GLY A 98 -16.17 -8.00 4.93
C GLY A 98 -15.49 -8.20 6.29
N ALA A 99 -14.22 -7.80 6.43
CA ALA A 99 -13.52 -7.82 7.72
C ALA A 99 -13.97 -6.70 8.68
N GLY A 100 -14.72 -5.72 8.18
CA GLY A 100 -15.18 -4.56 8.93
C GLY A 100 -15.30 -3.32 8.06
N LEU A 101 -15.45 -2.14 8.67
CA LEU A 101 -15.55 -0.89 7.94
C LEU A 101 -14.19 -0.52 7.33
N SER A 102 -14.15 -0.35 6.01
CA SER A 102 -12.91 -0.13 5.27
C SER A 102 -12.10 1.08 5.75
N SER A 103 -12.75 2.17 6.13
CA SER A 103 -12.06 3.37 6.64
C SER A 103 -11.34 3.10 7.96
N ASP A 104 -11.91 2.31 8.85
CA ASP A 104 -11.29 1.99 10.13
C ASP A 104 -10.15 0.99 9.95
N LEU A 105 -10.35 0.00 9.08
CA LEU A 105 -9.29 -0.92 8.68
C LEU A 105 -8.08 -0.18 8.08
N ILE A 106 -8.30 0.82 7.24
CA ILE A 106 -7.24 1.64 6.64
C ILE A 106 -6.50 2.45 7.71
N LYS A 107 -7.22 3.09 8.65
CA LYS A 107 -6.61 3.83 9.77
C LYS A 107 -5.70 2.94 10.60
N ASP A 108 -6.19 1.77 10.96
CA ASP A 108 -5.43 0.82 11.79
C ASP A 108 -4.25 0.23 11.03
N ALA A 109 -4.45 -0.15 9.76
CA ALA A 109 -3.38 -0.66 8.91
C ALA A 109 -2.25 0.36 8.70
N LEU A 110 -2.60 1.65 8.58
CA LEU A 110 -1.63 2.73 8.44
C LEU A 110 -0.76 2.84 9.70
N LYS A 111 -1.36 2.82 10.90
CA LYS A 111 -0.63 2.85 12.19
C LYS A 111 0.31 1.65 12.30
N MET A 112 -0.20 0.44 12.00
CA MET A 112 0.60 -0.79 12.02
C MET A 112 1.73 -0.74 11.00
N THR A 113 1.50 -0.16 9.81
CA THR A 113 2.52 0.01 8.78
C THR A 113 3.67 0.87 9.30
N TYR A 114 3.40 2.03 9.88
CA TYR A 114 4.42 2.93 10.39
C TYR A 114 5.20 2.28 11.54
N PHE A 115 4.51 1.65 12.48
CA PHE A 115 5.13 0.93 13.60
C PHE A 115 6.08 -0.17 13.12
N HIS A 116 5.59 -1.10 12.29
CA HIS A 116 6.41 -2.20 11.78
C HIS A 116 7.51 -1.72 10.83
N TRP A 117 7.27 -0.61 10.12
CA TRP A 117 8.30 -0.03 9.26
C TRP A 117 9.51 0.42 10.05
N VAL A 118 9.27 1.20 11.12
CA VAL A 118 10.36 1.67 12.01
C VAL A 118 11.05 0.51 12.70
N LEU A 119 10.30 -0.49 13.18
CA LEU A 119 10.90 -1.68 13.79
C LEU A 119 11.80 -2.44 12.82
N ARG A 120 11.37 -2.60 11.58
CA ARG A 120 12.08 -3.45 10.59
C ARG A 120 13.19 -2.73 9.86
N TYR A 121 13.00 -1.45 9.55
CA TYR A 121 13.90 -0.68 8.68
C TYR A 121 14.57 0.50 9.36
N GLY A 122 14.29 0.75 10.62
CA GLY A 122 14.93 1.77 11.45
C GLY A 122 14.29 3.15 11.39
N SER A 123 13.79 3.58 10.24
CA SER A 123 13.16 4.90 10.05
C SER A 123 12.09 4.83 8.96
N LEU A 124 11.16 5.77 8.97
CA LEU A 124 10.21 5.93 7.88
C LEU A 124 10.92 6.45 6.63
N PRO A 125 10.43 6.11 5.41
CA PRO A 125 10.86 6.76 4.19
C PRO A 125 10.68 8.28 4.24
N SER A 126 11.56 9.01 3.53
CA SER A 126 11.43 10.47 3.36
C SER A 126 10.23 10.84 2.48
N GLU A 127 9.83 9.93 1.60
CA GLU A 127 8.68 10.10 0.72
C GLU A 127 7.38 9.83 1.48
N ARG A 128 6.40 10.69 1.26
CA ARG A 128 5.06 10.50 1.81
C ARG A 128 4.40 9.25 1.23
N LEU A 129 3.80 8.43 2.08
CA LEU A 129 3.04 7.25 1.63
C LEU A 129 1.85 7.68 0.78
N ARG A 130 1.68 7.05 -0.38
CA ARG A 130 0.56 7.32 -1.28
C ARG A 130 -0.11 6.05 -1.77
N THR A 131 -1.34 6.18 -2.26
CA THR A 131 -2.01 5.14 -3.03
C THR A 131 -2.49 5.68 -4.38
N GLU A 132 -2.66 4.79 -5.35
CA GLU A 132 -3.13 5.08 -6.70
C GLU A 132 -4.34 4.20 -7.00
N ILE A 133 -5.48 4.83 -7.27
CA ILE A 133 -6.74 4.15 -7.55
C ILE A 133 -7.11 4.33 -9.04
N ASP A 134 -7.18 3.26 -9.81
CA ASP A 134 -7.70 3.31 -11.19
C ASP A 134 -9.22 3.48 -11.14
N ILE A 135 -9.67 4.71 -11.40
CA ILE A 135 -11.07 5.10 -11.29
C ILE A 135 -11.98 4.37 -12.30
N ARG A 136 -11.44 3.86 -13.40
CA ARG A 136 -12.20 3.09 -14.40
C ARG A 136 -12.58 1.70 -13.89
N ARG A 137 -11.84 1.19 -12.89
CA ARG A 137 -12.03 -0.15 -12.35
C ARG A 137 -12.87 -0.18 -11.07
N ILE A 138 -13.23 0.99 -10.56
CA ILE A 138 -14.06 1.14 -9.38
C ILE A 138 -15.50 1.46 -9.81
N LYS A 139 -16.42 0.60 -9.43
CA LYS A 139 -17.86 0.79 -9.74
C LYS A 139 -18.52 1.92 -8.92
N SER A 140 -17.88 2.34 -7.82
CA SER A 140 -18.40 3.41 -6.97
C SER A 140 -18.32 4.77 -7.66
N THR A 141 -19.33 5.59 -7.45
CA THR A 141 -19.35 7.01 -7.88
C THR A 141 -18.33 7.87 -7.13
N ASN A 142 -17.81 7.38 -6.00
CA ASN A 142 -16.82 8.08 -5.19
C ASN A 142 -15.59 7.20 -4.94
N PRO A 143 -14.71 7.00 -5.96
CA PRO A 143 -13.49 6.22 -5.82
C PRO A 143 -12.60 6.79 -4.71
N GLY A 144 -12.06 5.89 -3.84
CA GLY A 144 -11.18 6.29 -2.75
C GLY A 144 -11.88 6.84 -1.51
N PHE A 145 -13.21 6.84 -1.45
CA PHE A 145 -13.96 7.36 -0.32
C PHE A 145 -13.53 6.79 1.04
N CYS A 146 -13.24 5.49 1.10
CA CYS A 146 -12.77 4.85 2.34
C CYS A 146 -11.41 5.40 2.82
N TYR A 147 -10.52 5.75 1.90
CA TYR A 147 -9.26 6.41 2.24
C TYR A 147 -9.48 7.84 2.74
N ILE A 148 -10.34 8.62 2.06
CA ILE A 148 -10.67 9.99 2.48
C ILE A 148 -11.31 9.96 3.88
N LYS A 149 -12.23 9.05 4.15
CA LYS A 149 -12.79 8.83 5.49
C LYS A 149 -11.77 8.37 6.52
N ALA A 150 -10.69 7.72 6.08
CA ALA A 150 -9.55 7.36 6.91
C ALA A 150 -8.57 8.54 7.13
N GLY A 151 -8.85 9.72 6.61
CA GLY A 151 -8.03 10.92 6.78
C GLY A 151 -6.98 11.12 5.69
N TRP A 152 -7.04 10.35 4.58
CA TRP A 152 -6.13 10.54 3.46
C TRP A 152 -6.52 11.78 2.66
N GLU A 153 -5.52 12.51 2.22
CA GLU A 153 -5.65 13.71 1.42
C GLU A 153 -5.87 13.36 -0.06
N ARG A 154 -6.90 13.97 -0.65
CA ARG A 154 -7.17 13.80 -2.07
C ARG A 154 -6.25 14.67 -2.90
N GLY A 155 -5.56 14.04 -3.83
CA GLY A 155 -4.72 14.72 -4.80
C GLY A 155 -5.31 14.77 -6.20
N ILE A 156 -4.43 14.80 -7.17
CA ILE A 156 -4.79 14.92 -8.59
C ILE A 156 -5.27 13.61 -9.19
N ILE A 157 -6.03 13.73 -10.28
CA ILE A 157 -6.30 12.61 -11.18
C ILE A 157 -5.38 12.76 -12.39
N ARG A 158 -4.58 11.73 -12.66
CA ARG A 158 -3.71 11.67 -13.84
C ARG A 158 -3.78 10.29 -14.49
N ASN A 159 -3.99 10.23 -15.79
CA ASN A 159 -4.09 8.96 -16.54
C ASN A 159 -5.11 7.99 -15.91
N PHE A 160 -6.29 8.49 -15.55
CA PHE A 160 -7.36 7.74 -14.88
C PHE A 160 -6.99 7.18 -13.50
N LYS A 161 -5.92 7.62 -12.89
CA LYS A 161 -5.52 7.28 -11.54
C LYS A 161 -5.77 8.46 -10.60
N LEU A 162 -6.54 8.22 -9.57
CA LEU A 162 -6.67 9.13 -8.43
C LEU A 162 -5.52 8.85 -7.47
N PHE A 163 -4.78 9.90 -7.13
CA PHE A 163 -3.71 9.85 -6.14
C PHE A 163 -4.24 10.32 -4.80
N LEU A 164 -3.92 9.57 -3.75
CA LEU A 164 -4.25 9.92 -2.37
C LEU A 164 -2.98 9.79 -1.53
N TRP A 165 -2.77 10.72 -0.60
CA TRP A 165 -1.63 10.73 0.32
C TRP A 165 -2.08 10.42 1.73
N ALA A 166 -1.31 9.57 2.42
CA ALA A 166 -1.55 9.26 3.81
C ALA A 166 -1.41 10.51 4.68
N PRO A 167 -2.19 10.63 5.76
CA PRO A 167 -1.97 11.68 6.73
C PRO A 167 -0.60 11.54 7.39
N ASP A 168 0.01 12.65 7.74
CA ASP A 168 1.18 12.66 8.61
C ASP A 168 0.70 12.26 10.01
N LEU A 169 1.10 11.08 10.46
CA LEU A 169 0.76 10.63 11.80
C LEU A 169 1.82 11.14 12.79
N PRO A 170 1.43 11.66 13.94
CA PRO A 170 2.36 12.06 15.00
C PRO A 170 3.16 10.91 15.62
N LEU A 171 2.98 9.71 15.12
CA LEU A 171 3.55 8.44 15.61
C LEU A 171 5.07 8.31 15.53
N ALA A 172 5.76 9.19 14.82
CA ALA A 172 7.23 9.20 14.83
C ALA A 172 7.79 9.45 16.26
N ALA A 173 7.09 10.23 17.08
CA ALA A 173 7.50 10.50 18.47
C ALA A 173 7.23 9.31 19.41
N GLU A 174 6.10 8.61 19.24
CA GLU A 174 5.75 7.47 20.11
C GLU A 174 6.56 6.22 19.81
N ALA A 175 6.87 5.94 18.54
CA ALA A 175 7.71 4.80 18.17
C ALA A 175 9.17 4.99 18.61
N THR A 176 9.65 6.24 18.69
CA THR A 176 10.98 6.56 19.21
C THR A 176 11.01 6.41 20.74
N ALA A 177 9.95 6.79 21.44
CA ALA A 177 9.83 6.63 22.87
C ALA A 177 9.79 5.14 23.29
N SER A 178 9.12 4.28 22.52
CA SER A 178 9.04 2.83 22.82
C SER A 178 10.39 2.11 22.74
N ARG A 179 11.37 2.63 22.00
CA ARG A 179 12.75 2.06 21.97
C ARG A 179 13.51 2.23 23.29
N HIS A 180 13.14 3.20 24.11
CA HIS A 180 13.77 3.41 25.42
C HIS A 180 13.26 2.46 26.51
N TYR A 181 12.12 1.80 26.30
CA TYR A 181 11.56 0.84 27.25
C TYR A 181 11.93 -0.63 27.00
N LEU A 182 12.65 -0.92 25.89
CA LEU A 182 13.08 -2.28 25.53
C LEU A 182 14.58 -2.49 25.71
N LYS A 183 15.28 -1.61 26.42
CA LYS A 183 16.62 -1.79 26.96
C LYS A 183 16.51 -2.01 28.47
#